data_b7ce811eb8555e8a5c5764f9cbf7df04
#
_entry.id   b7ce811eb8555e8a5c5764f9cbf7df04
#
_cell.length_a   1.000
_cell.length_b   1.000
_cell.length_c   1.000
_cell.angle_alpha   90.00
_cell.angle_beta   90.00
_cell.angle_gamma   90.00
#
_symmetry.space_group_name_H-M   'P 1'
#
loop_
_entity.id
_entity.type
_entity.pdbx_description
1 polymer ?
#
loop_
_entity_poly.entity_id
_entity_poly.type
_entity_poly.pdbx_seq_one_letter_code
_entity_poly.pdbx_strand_id
1 'polypeptide(L)'
;MYDTIIIGAGMSGLAAGIRLAHYEQRVCILERHYTIGGLNSFYRLRGRDYDVGLHALTNVTPKGTKTGPLARLLRQLRFRWDDFAIAPQLGSEIVFPSAKLKFDNNDRTIRDEVAYTFPHEADNFDRLASEIVAYDDLNDSHMGMSAREVVSSIIRDPLLVEMLFCPLMFYGSAREHDMDWGQFSIMFRSIFLEGLGRPAAGVRLILKHLVRKFRALGGELKLRAGVKRLVVEKGRVTRVVLENDEELEGHNIVSSAGWCETMRMCDDGQPVVTSRAPGQLTFCETIATLDAMPADLGHDRTITFFNDHDRFVWQKPDEMCDVRSGVICSPNNFAYDSPLDDNSIRITALANFDRWRELDEPAYRLEKLRWYDRITESAVRFVPDYRARVIDTDMFTPTTIVRYSGHDNGAVYGAPEKQMDGRTHLDNLFVCGTDQGFVGIIGSITSGIAMANLHCLKPA
;
A
#
# COMPACT_ATOMS: atom_id res chain seq x y z
N MET A 1 26.51 -0.92 -20.36
CA MET A 1 25.54 -2.02 -20.13
C MET A 1 25.43 -2.29 -18.64
N TYR A 2 24.25 -2.45 -18.10
CA TYR A 2 23.96 -2.79 -16.70
C TYR A 2 23.67 -4.28 -16.57
N ASP A 3 23.90 -4.85 -15.38
CA ASP A 3 23.42 -6.21 -15.10
C ASP A 3 21.91 -6.22 -14.93
N THR A 4 21.36 -5.18 -14.25
CA THR A 4 19.93 -5.01 -14.12
C THR A 4 19.51 -3.54 -14.22
N ILE A 5 18.48 -3.25 -15.02
CA ILE A 5 17.78 -1.97 -15.04
C ILE A 5 16.44 -2.15 -14.31
N ILE A 6 16.11 -1.22 -13.40
CA ILE A 6 14.87 -1.23 -12.65
C ILE A 6 14.03 -0.02 -13.06
N ILE A 7 12.77 -0.25 -13.42
CA ILE A 7 11.81 0.79 -13.79
C ILE A 7 10.97 1.13 -12.57
N GLY A 8 11.13 2.37 -12.09
CA GLY A 8 10.44 2.94 -10.93
C GLY A 8 11.25 2.89 -9.64
N ALA A 9 11.33 4.04 -8.94
CA ALA A 9 11.97 4.19 -7.64
C ALA A 9 10.95 4.18 -6.47
N GLY A 10 9.94 3.33 -6.58
CA GLY A 10 9.05 2.98 -5.47
C GLY A 10 9.73 2.04 -4.47
N MET A 11 9.01 1.62 -3.43
CA MET A 11 9.54 0.75 -2.38
C MET A 11 10.10 -0.57 -2.93
N SER A 12 9.40 -1.19 -3.88
CA SER A 12 9.83 -2.46 -4.50
C SER A 12 11.07 -2.29 -5.38
N GLY A 13 11.10 -1.25 -6.23
CA GLY A 13 12.25 -0.99 -7.09
C GLY A 13 13.53 -0.67 -6.30
N LEU A 14 13.42 0.18 -5.28
CA LEU A 14 14.55 0.49 -4.39
C LEU A 14 15.05 -0.75 -3.64
N ALA A 15 14.14 -1.59 -3.14
CA ALA A 15 14.49 -2.82 -2.43
C ALA A 15 15.18 -3.84 -3.35
N ALA A 16 14.66 -4.03 -4.57
CA ALA A 16 15.30 -4.86 -5.58
C ALA A 16 16.70 -4.37 -5.91
N GLY A 17 16.86 -3.05 -6.13
CA GLY A 17 18.15 -2.43 -6.43
C GLY A 17 19.17 -2.63 -5.31
N ILE A 18 18.79 -2.41 -4.05
CA ILE A 18 19.68 -2.66 -2.90
C ILE A 18 20.07 -4.13 -2.85
N ARG A 19 19.10 -5.02 -3.04
CA ARG A 19 19.35 -6.46 -2.98
C ARG A 19 20.37 -6.89 -4.01
N LEU A 20 20.24 -6.45 -5.27
CA LEU A 20 21.16 -6.76 -6.37
C LEU A 20 22.54 -6.11 -6.16
N ALA A 21 22.56 -4.85 -5.74
CA ALA A 21 23.82 -4.14 -5.46
C ALA A 21 24.63 -4.77 -4.31
N HIS A 22 24.00 -5.47 -3.36
CA HIS A 22 24.71 -6.28 -2.35
C HIS A 22 25.49 -7.46 -2.95
N TYR A 23 25.16 -7.86 -4.18
CA TYR A 23 25.87 -8.90 -4.94
C TYR A 23 26.72 -8.31 -6.07
N GLU A 24 27.16 -7.05 -5.91
CA GLU A 24 28.09 -6.36 -6.81
C GLU A 24 27.56 -6.17 -8.24
N GLN A 25 26.26 -6.34 -8.46
CA GLN A 25 25.67 -6.04 -9.76
C GLN A 25 25.67 -4.54 -10.04
N ARG A 26 25.90 -4.19 -11.31
CA ARG A 26 25.73 -2.82 -11.82
C ARG A 26 24.25 -2.57 -12.06
N VAL A 27 23.61 -1.85 -11.13
CA VAL A 27 22.17 -1.61 -11.13
C VAL A 27 21.87 -0.14 -11.41
N CYS A 28 20.96 0.12 -12.35
CA CYS A 28 20.38 1.42 -12.62
C CYS A 28 18.89 1.41 -12.29
N ILE A 29 18.42 2.35 -11.47
CA ILE A 29 17.00 2.59 -11.22
C ILE A 29 16.59 3.85 -12.00
N LEU A 30 15.53 3.73 -12.80
CA LEU A 30 14.95 4.78 -13.64
C LEU A 30 13.65 5.26 -13.02
N GLU A 31 13.57 6.53 -12.64
CA GLU A 31 12.37 7.14 -12.09
C GLU A 31 11.91 8.28 -12.99
N ARG A 32 10.66 8.23 -13.45
CA ARG A 32 10.12 9.26 -14.35
C ARG A 32 9.88 10.59 -13.67
N HIS A 33 9.65 10.59 -12.37
CA HIS A 33 9.36 11.78 -11.59
C HIS A 33 10.64 12.46 -11.04
N TYR A 34 10.51 13.69 -10.54
CA TYR A 34 11.60 14.38 -9.85
C TYR A 34 11.80 13.91 -8.40
N THR A 35 10.85 13.15 -7.86
CA THR A 35 10.88 12.57 -6.52
C THR A 35 10.70 11.06 -6.60
N ILE A 36 10.99 10.38 -5.50
CA ILE A 36 10.94 8.92 -5.34
C ILE A 36 9.73 8.49 -4.49
N GLY A 37 9.48 7.18 -4.44
CA GLY A 37 8.53 6.57 -3.51
C GLY A 37 7.24 6.09 -4.15
N GLY A 38 6.90 6.53 -5.36
CA GLY A 38 5.65 6.12 -6.04
C GLY A 38 4.42 6.41 -5.18
N LEU A 39 3.59 5.38 -4.93
CA LEU A 39 2.40 5.48 -4.06
C LEU A 39 2.72 5.83 -2.59
N ASN A 40 3.96 5.68 -2.16
CA ASN A 40 4.42 6.02 -0.81
C ASN A 40 5.47 7.14 -0.85
N SER A 41 5.22 8.18 -1.62
CA SER A 41 6.08 9.35 -1.74
C SER A 41 5.83 10.37 -0.61
N PHE A 42 6.42 11.52 -0.73
CA PHE A 42 6.24 12.64 0.19
C PHE A 42 6.36 13.96 -0.58
N TYR A 43 5.81 15.02 -0.01
CA TYR A 43 5.91 16.37 -0.57
C TYR A 43 5.96 17.41 0.53
N ARG A 44 6.31 18.65 0.16
CA ARG A 44 6.25 19.81 1.05
C ARG A 44 5.32 20.86 0.50
N LEU A 45 4.39 21.32 1.32
CA LEU A 45 3.40 22.32 0.96
C LEU A 45 3.22 23.29 2.12
N ARG A 46 3.23 24.61 1.84
CA ARG A 46 3.04 25.66 2.83
C ARG A 46 3.91 25.50 4.09
N GLY A 47 5.16 25.07 3.90
CA GLY A 47 6.13 24.86 4.97
C GLY A 47 6.00 23.55 5.74
N ARG A 48 4.95 22.76 5.54
CA ARG A 48 4.71 21.46 6.17
C ARG A 48 5.11 20.31 5.29
N ASP A 49 5.45 19.22 5.94
CA ASP A 49 5.85 17.97 5.32
C ASP A 49 4.68 16.97 5.36
N TYR A 50 4.33 16.44 4.19
CA TYR A 50 3.23 15.48 4.02
C TYR A 50 3.73 14.16 3.47
N ASP A 51 3.22 13.06 4.01
CA ASP A 51 3.40 11.71 3.44
C ASP A 51 2.25 11.39 2.48
N VAL A 52 2.56 10.62 1.43
CA VAL A 52 1.56 10.03 0.54
C VAL A 52 1.38 8.57 0.91
N GLY A 53 0.12 8.13 1.06
CA GLY A 53 -0.24 6.71 1.22
C GLY A 53 0.20 6.02 2.52
N LEU A 54 0.81 6.72 3.48
CA LEU A 54 1.21 6.14 4.75
C LEU A 54 0.23 6.52 5.87
N HIS A 55 -0.67 5.60 6.21
CA HIS A 55 -1.35 5.61 7.51
C HIS A 55 -0.48 4.89 8.55
N ALA A 56 -0.25 3.61 8.35
CA ALA A 56 0.62 2.76 9.14
C ALA A 56 1.33 1.72 8.29
N LEU A 57 2.49 1.27 8.73
CA LEU A 57 3.09 0.01 8.30
C LEU A 57 2.34 -1.14 8.96
N THR A 58 2.20 -2.24 8.25
CA THR A 58 1.74 -3.52 8.78
C THR A 58 2.92 -4.41 9.16
N ASN A 59 2.66 -5.58 9.75
CA ASN A 59 3.70 -6.55 10.15
C ASN A 59 4.68 -5.99 11.21
N VAL A 60 4.21 -5.12 12.10
CA VAL A 60 5.05 -4.46 13.12
C VAL A 60 5.13 -5.33 14.36
N THR A 61 6.05 -6.29 14.33
CA THR A 61 6.37 -7.17 15.45
C THR A 61 7.33 -6.50 16.43
N PRO A 62 7.43 -6.98 17.69
CA PRO A 62 8.37 -6.45 18.67
C PRO A 62 9.82 -6.44 18.18
N LYS A 63 10.57 -5.39 18.58
CA LYS A 63 11.98 -5.24 18.23
C LYS A 63 12.78 -6.49 18.65
N GLY A 64 13.61 -6.99 17.72
CA GLY A 64 14.42 -8.18 17.93
C GLY A 64 13.75 -9.51 17.55
N THR A 65 12.49 -9.48 17.09
CA THR A 65 11.83 -10.65 16.49
C THR A 65 12.67 -11.18 15.32
N LYS A 66 12.92 -12.49 15.29
CA LYS A 66 13.81 -13.12 14.27
C LYS A 66 13.07 -13.61 13.03
N THR A 67 11.76 -13.73 13.11
CA THR A 67 10.85 -14.26 12.08
C THR A 67 9.90 -13.17 11.57
N GLY A 68 9.10 -13.50 10.58
CA GLY A 68 8.14 -12.59 9.96
C GLY A 68 8.72 -11.67 8.87
N PRO A 69 7.84 -10.98 8.12
CA PRO A 69 8.22 -10.17 6.96
C PRO A 69 9.18 -9.03 7.29
N LEU A 70 8.90 -8.24 8.35
CA LEU A 70 9.76 -7.11 8.74
C LEU A 70 11.17 -7.57 9.12
N ALA A 71 11.31 -8.60 9.97
CA ALA A 71 12.61 -9.13 10.36
C ALA A 71 13.40 -9.67 9.15
N ARG A 72 12.70 -10.32 8.21
CA ARG A 72 13.29 -10.89 7.01
C ARG A 72 13.81 -9.80 6.07
N LEU A 73 13.02 -8.75 5.81
CA LEU A 73 13.45 -7.65 4.94
C LEU A 73 14.63 -6.86 5.54
N LEU A 74 14.60 -6.56 6.84
CA LEU A 74 15.72 -5.87 7.52
C LEU A 74 17.02 -6.65 7.36
N ARG A 75 16.97 -7.97 7.57
CA ARG A 75 18.14 -8.85 7.39
C ARG A 75 18.62 -8.88 5.94
N GLN A 76 17.72 -9.01 4.95
CA GLN A 76 18.09 -9.12 3.54
C GLN A 76 18.63 -7.82 2.96
N LEU A 77 18.13 -6.68 3.42
CA LEU A 77 18.64 -5.36 3.03
C LEU A 77 19.74 -4.85 3.97
N ARG A 78 20.12 -5.62 5.01
CA ARG A 78 21.13 -5.28 6.01
C ARG A 78 20.84 -3.95 6.73
N PHE A 79 19.57 -3.75 7.14
CA PHE A 79 19.16 -2.69 8.05
C PHE A 79 19.05 -3.20 9.48
N ARG A 80 19.21 -2.29 10.43
CA ARG A 80 18.91 -2.53 11.85
C ARG A 80 17.46 -2.16 12.14
N TRP A 81 16.88 -2.70 13.21
CA TRP A 81 15.54 -2.36 13.66
C TRP A 81 15.36 -0.85 13.89
N ASP A 82 16.36 -0.19 14.44
CA ASP A 82 16.30 1.23 14.78
C ASP A 82 16.44 2.16 13.55
N ASP A 83 16.88 1.65 12.41
CA ASP A 83 17.09 2.48 11.23
C ASP A 83 15.75 3.07 10.71
N PHE A 84 14.63 2.38 10.91
CA PHE A 84 13.31 2.88 10.50
C PHE A 84 12.53 3.58 11.62
N ALA A 85 13.01 3.53 12.88
CA ALA A 85 12.41 4.19 14.04
C ALA A 85 10.87 4.02 14.09
N ILE A 86 10.40 2.77 13.93
CA ILE A 86 8.97 2.46 13.88
C ILE A 86 8.40 2.47 15.29
N ALA A 87 7.48 3.39 15.57
CA ALA A 87 6.67 3.41 16.78
C ALA A 87 5.40 2.55 16.57
N PRO A 88 5.01 1.69 17.51
CA PRO A 88 3.78 0.92 17.43
C PRO A 88 2.55 1.83 17.60
N GLN A 89 1.40 1.39 17.11
CA GLN A 89 0.12 2.06 17.36
C GLN A 89 -0.24 2.08 18.85
N LEU A 90 -1.02 3.09 19.28
CA LEU A 90 -1.62 3.10 20.61
C LEU A 90 -2.91 2.27 20.69
N GLY A 91 -3.57 2.04 19.56
CA GLY A 91 -4.75 1.24 19.41
C GLY A 91 -5.66 1.75 18.30
N SER A 92 -6.30 0.85 17.59
CA SER A 92 -7.21 1.12 16.49
C SER A 92 -8.59 0.51 16.76
N GLU A 93 -9.57 0.89 15.94
CA GLU A 93 -10.93 0.35 16.09
C GLU A 93 -11.63 0.16 14.73
N ILE A 94 -12.62 -0.71 14.73
CA ILE A 94 -13.57 -0.91 13.63
C ILE A 94 -14.93 -0.51 14.16
N VAL A 95 -15.62 0.42 13.47
CA VAL A 95 -16.87 1.01 13.93
C VAL A 95 -17.96 0.80 12.89
N PHE A 96 -18.97 0.03 13.26
CA PHE A 96 -20.20 -0.18 12.49
C PHE A 96 -21.39 0.26 13.35
N PRO A 97 -22.58 0.49 12.78
CA PRO A 97 -23.73 0.96 13.55
C PRO A 97 -24.06 0.06 14.75
N SER A 98 -24.02 -1.26 14.54
CA SER A 98 -24.45 -2.25 15.53
C SER A 98 -23.31 -2.76 16.43
N ALA A 99 -22.04 -2.53 16.10
CA ALA A 99 -20.90 -3.04 16.87
C ALA A 99 -19.62 -2.23 16.70
N LYS A 100 -18.74 -2.36 17.70
CA LYS A 100 -17.35 -1.84 17.64
C LYS A 100 -16.39 -2.93 18.08
N LEU A 101 -15.23 -2.99 17.44
CA LEU A 101 -14.12 -3.87 17.82
C LEU A 101 -12.84 -3.04 17.91
N LYS A 102 -12.07 -3.22 18.97
CA LYS A 102 -10.77 -2.61 19.17
C LYS A 102 -9.68 -3.61 18.88
N PHE A 103 -8.54 -3.12 18.42
CA PHE A 103 -7.34 -3.93 18.24
C PHE A 103 -6.08 -3.07 18.38
N ASP A 104 -4.99 -3.72 18.71
CA ASP A 104 -3.66 -3.12 18.81
C ASP A 104 -2.59 -4.13 18.35
N ASN A 105 -1.32 -3.97 18.78
CA ASN A 105 -0.26 -4.91 18.43
C ASN A 105 -0.19 -6.14 19.38
N ASN A 106 -1.20 -6.32 20.23
CA ASN A 106 -1.39 -7.51 21.03
C ASN A 106 -2.66 -8.23 20.51
N ASP A 107 -2.48 -9.40 19.90
CA ASP A 107 -3.57 -10.17 19.28
C ASP A 107 -4.67 -10.59 20.26
N ARG A 108 -4.39 -10.55 21.58
CA ARG A 108 -5.41 -10.75 22.61
C ARG A 108 -6.48 -9.69 22.60
N THR A 109 -6.13 -8.44 22.28
CA THR A 109 -7.10 -7.33 22.28
C THR A 109 -8.26 -7.61 21.32
N ILE A 110 -7.98 -7.99 20.07
CA ILE A 110 -9.05 -8.31 19.11
C ILE A 110 -9.82 -9.58 19.50
N ARG A 111 -9.17 -10.61 20.07
CA ARG A 111 -9.82 -11.84 20.55
C ARG A 111 -10.79 -11.54 21.70
N ASP A 112 -10.36 -10.75 22.68
CA ASP A 112 -11.17 -10.35 23.82
C ASP A 112 -12.37 -9.47 23.38
N GLU A 113 -12.16 -8.55 22.45
CA GLU A 113 -13.23 -7.71 21.87
C GLU A 113 -14.25 -8.54 21.08
N VAL A 114 -13.80 -9.53 20.30
CA VAL A 114 -14.70 -10.47 19.60
C VAL A 114 -15.46 -11.32 20.62
N ALA A 115 -14.80 -11.88 21.62
CA ALA A 115 -15.45 -12.69 22.65
C ALA A 115 -16.47 -11.89 23.47
N TYR A 116 -16.22 -10.60 23.70
CA TYR A 116 -17.16 -9.71 24.39
C TYR A 116 -18.34 -9.31 23.51
N THR A 117 -18.10 -8.91 22.26
CA THR A 117 -19.11 -8.35 21.34
C THR A 117 -19.92 -9.45 20.64
N PHE A 118 -19.27 -10.56 20.29
CA PHE A 118 -19.81 -11.71 19.58
C PHE A 118 -19.50 -13.02 20.35
N PRO A 119 -20.02 -13.21 21.58
CA PRO A 119 -19.62 -14.34 22.44
C PRO A 119 -19.86 -15.70 21.81
N HIS A 120 -20.84 -15.82 20.90
CA HIS A 120 -21.14 -17.05 20.17
C HIS A 120 -20.13 -17.35 19.04
N GLU A 121 -19.24 -16.42 18.71
CA GLU A 121 -18.22 -16.55 17.67
C GLU A 121 -16.79 -16.67 18.24
N ALA A 122 -16.57 -16.59 19.54
CA ALA A 122 -15.24 -16.57 20.15
C ALA A 122 -14.37 -17.77 19.70
N ASP A 123 -14.90 -19.00 19.81
CA ASP A 123 -14.21 -20.22 19.39
C ASP A 123 -13.98 -20.27 17.87
N ASN A 124 -14.94 -19.77 17.09
CA ASN A 124 -14.83 -19.70 15.63
C ASN A 124 -13.75 -18.70 15.20
N PHE A 125 -13.67 -17.56 15.88
CA PHE A 125 -12.61 -16.57 15.62
C PHE A 125 -11.22 -17.12 15.95
N ASP A 126 -11.06 -17.83 17.06
CA ASP A 126 -9.80 -18.49 17.42
C ASP A 126 -9.42 -19.58 16.41
N ARG A 127 -10.41 -20.32 15.88
CA ARG A 127 -10.18 -21.27 14.80
C ARG A 127 -9.71 -20.56 13.53
N LEU A 128 -10.39 -19.48 13.09
CA LEU A 128 -10.01 -18.70 11.94
C LEU A 128 -8.57 -18.17 12.07
N ALA A 129 -8.23 -17.58 13.21
CA ALA A 129 -6.89 -17.08 13.48
C ALA A 129 -5.82 -18.19 13.44
N SER A 130 -6.17 -19.40 13.94
CA SER A 130 -5.27 -20.55 13.90
C SER A 130 -5.04 -21.07 12.48
N GLU A 131 -6.09 -21.14 11.66
CA GLU A 131 -5.98 -21.50 10.23
C GLU A 131 -5.12 -20.50 9.46
N ILE A 132 -5.29 -19.20 9.75
CA ILE A 132 -4.47 -18.12 9.14
C ILE A 132 -3.00 -18.21 9.56
N VAL A 133 -2.71 -18.52 10.83
CA VAL A 133 -1.31 -18.70 11.29
C VAL A 133 -0.67 -19.92 10.62
N ALA A 134 -1.43 -20.98 10.40
CA ALA A 134 -0.96 -22.21 9.73
C ALA A 134 -0.87 -22.08 8.20
N TYR A 135 -1.42 -21.01 7.62
CA TYR A 135 -1.41 -20.78 6.17
C TYR A 135 0.03 -20.60 5.67
N ASP A 136 0.40 -21.39 4.67
CA ASP A 136 1.70 -21.28 3.99
C ASP A 136 1.60 -20.32 2.81
N ASP A 137 2.24 -19.16 2.92
CA ASP A 137 2.26 -18.10 1.90
C ASP A 137 2.89 -18.53 0.55
N LEU A 138 3.57 -19.68 0.52
CA LEU A 138 4.22 -20.24 -0.67
C LEU A 138 3.39 -21.37 -1.32
N ASN A 139 2.24 -21.70 -0.76
CA ASN A 139 1.39 -22.77 -1.26
C ASN A 139 0.35 -22.23 -2.25
N ASP A 140 0.54 -22.51 -3.53
CA ASP A 140 -0.35 -22.08 -4.62
C ASP A 140 -1.70 -22.83 -4.66
N SER A 141 -1.92 -23.85 -3.81
CA SER A 141 -3.16 -24.66 -3.83
C SER A 141 -4.43 -23.91 -3.47
N HIS A 142 -4.29 -22.71 -2.87
CA HIS A 142 -5.38 -21.85 -2.44
C HIS A 142 -5.60 -20.62 -3.33
N MET A 143 -4.87 -20.51 -4.43
CA MET A 143 -5.02 -19.40 -5.37
C MET A 143 -6.41 -19.38 -5.99
N GLY A 144 -7.05 -18.20 -5.94
CA GLY A 144 -8.37 -18.00 -6.51
C GLY A 144 -9.52 -18.39 -5.60
N MET A 145 -9.28 -18.92 -4.40
CA MET A 145 -10.35 -19.18 -3.42
C MET A 145 -10.93 -17.88 -2.88
N SER A 146 -12.25 -17.79 -2.80
CA SER A 146 -12.96 -16.66 -2.18
C SER A 146 -12.68 -16.60 -0.68
N ALA A 147 -12.12 -15.49 -0.21
CA ALA A 147 -11.95 -15.28 1.22
C ALA A 147 -13.30 -15.20 1.94
N ARG A 148 -14.31 -14.57 1.33
CA ARG A 148 -15.66 -14.49 1.93
C ARG A 148 -16.28 -15.85 2.12
N GLU A 149 -16.17 -16.78 1.17
CA GLU A 149 -16.66 -18.14 1.30
C GLU A 149 -15.97 -18.89 2.43
N VAL A 150 -14.63 -18.83 2.50
CA VAL A 150 -13.85 -19.49 3.54
C VAL A 150 -14.19 -18.92 4.92
N VAL A 151 -14.13 -17.59 5.08
CA VAL A 151 -14.42 -16.93 6.36
C VAL A 151 -15.86 -17.20 6.80
N SER A 152 -16.85 -17.10 5.90
CA SER A 152 -18.26 -17.37 6.23
C SER A 152 -18.55 -18.85 6.53
N SER A 153 -17.67 -19.77 6.14
CA SER A 153 -17.76 -21.17 6.55
C SER A 153 -17.30 -21.39 8.01
N ILE A 154 -16.54 -20.45 8.57
CA ILE A 154 -15.99 -20.50 9.93
C ILE A 154 -16.78 -19.58 10.86
N ILE A 155 -16.88 -18.30 10.51
CA ILE A 155 -17.63 -17.25 11.22
C ILE A 155 -19.06 -17.22 10.69
N ARG A 156 -20.03 -17.40 11.56
CA ARG A 156 -21.46 -17.49 11.21
C ARG A 156 -22.18 -16.14 11.29
N ASP A 157 -21.70 -15.25 12.14
CA ASP A 157 -22.26 -13.91 12.30
C ASP A 157 -21.85 -13.03 11.11
N PRO A 158 -22.80 -12.58 10.25
CA PRO A 158 -22.49 -11.81 9.07
C PRO A 158 -21.89 -10.43 9.38
N LEU A 159 -22.27 -9.82 10.52
CA LEU A 159 -21.73 -8.53 10.93
C LEU A 159 -20.23 -8.66 11.26
N LEU A 160 -19.83 -9.70 12.00
CA LEU A 160 -18.41 -9.94 12.29
C LEU A 160 -17.61 -10.18 11.00
N VAL A 161 -18.15 -10.93 10.03
CA VAL A 161 -17.52 -11.11 8.71
C VAL A 161 -17.26 -9.75 8.07
N GLU A 162 -18.27 -8.87 7.97
CA GLU A 162 -18.12 -7.56 7.34
C GLU A 162 -17.12 -6.65 8.10
N MET A 163 -17.12 -6.69 9.43
CA MET A 163 -16.19 -5.94 10.27
C MET A 163 -14.75 -6.42 10.08
N LEU A 164 -14.50 -7.70 9.87
CA LEU A 164 -13.16 -8.22 9.58
C LEU A 164 -12.69 -7.83 8.17
N PHE A 165 -13.58 -7.85 7.17
CA PHE A 165 -13.22 -7.50 5.81
C PHE A 165 -12.91 -6.01 5.63
N CYS A 166 -13.57 -5.11 6.36
CA CYS A 166 -13.42 -3.67 6.17
C CYS A 166 -11.95 -3.20 6.27
N PRO A 167 -11.19 -3.43 7.35
CA PRO A 167 -9.79 -3.03 7.44
C PRO A 167 -8.90 -3.69 6.37
N LEU A 168 -9.13 -4.99 6.11
CA LEU A 168 -8.28 -5.76 5.22
C LEU A 168 -8.41 -5.29 3.77
N MET A 169 -9.63 -4.97 3.33
CA MET A 169 -9.87 -4.45 2.00
C MET A 169 -9.30 -3.05 1.81
N PHE A 170 -9.46 -2.17 2.80
CA PHE A 170 -8.84 -0.83 2.78
C PHE A 170 -7.30 -0.86 2.76
N TYR A 171 -6.70 -1.94 3.22
CA TYR A 171 -5.25 -2.08 3.26
C TYR A 171 -4.67 -2.93 2.12
N GLY A 172 -5.52 -3.65 1.35
CA GLY A 172 -4.91 -4.52 0.36
C GLY A 172 -5.76 -5.19 -0.71
N SER A 173 -7.03 -4.83 -0.94
CA SER A 173 -7.80 -5.49 -1.99
C SER A 173 -7.87 -4.70 -3.29
N ALA A 174 -7.37 -5.31 -4.38
CA ALA A 174 -7.58 -4.84 -5.75
C ALA A 174 -8.89 -5.37 -6.37
N ARG A 175 -9.55 -6.33 -5.73
CA ARG A 175 -10.82 -6.93 -6.19
C ARG A 175 -11.99 -6.26 -5.50
N GLU A 176 -13.07 -6.07 -6.23
CA GLU A 176 -14.35 -5.62 -5.69
C GLU A 176 -15.03 -6.77 -4.94
N HIS A 177 -15.76 -6.44 -3.87
CA HIS A 177 -16.62 -7.31 -3.05
C HIS A 177 -15.93 -8.42 -2.27
N ASP A 178 -14.76 -8.88 -2.69
CA ASP A 178 -14.05 -10.01 -2.09
C ASP A 178 -12.53 -9.86 -2.25
N MET A 179 -11.77 -10.78 -1.71
CA MET A 179 -10.34 -10.93 -1.93
C MET A 179 -9.98 -12.42 -1.99
N ASP A 180 -8.80 -12.70 -2.49
CA ASP A 180 -8.22 -14.05 -2.46
C ASP A 180 -7.94 -14.49 -1.02
N TRP A 181 -8.21 -15.76 -0.69
CA TRP A 181 -7.98 -16.30 0.65
C TRP A 181 -6.54 -16.13 1.15
N GLY A 182 -5.56 -16.33 0.26
CA GLY A 182 -4.17 -16.09 0.60
C GLY A 182 -3.90 -14.63 0.94
N GLN A 183 -4.42 -13.70 0.14
CA GLN A 183 -4.33 -12.26 0.41
C GLN A 183 -5.01 -11.89 1.73
N PHE A 184 -6.19 -12.44 2.01
CA PHE A 184 -6.90 -12.24 3.28
C PHE A 184 -6.05 -12.72 4.46
N SER A 185 -5.50 -13.93 4.37
CA SER A 185 -4.68 -14.53 5.43
C SER A 185 -3.43 -13.68 5.73
N ILE A 186 -2.75 -13.20 4.68
CA ILE A 186 -1.59 -12.32 4.83
C ILE A 186 -2.00 -11.00 5.49
N MET A 187 -3.09 -10.38 5.03
CA MET A 187 -3.56 -9.08 5.57
C MET A 187 -4.09 -9.21 7.00
N PHE A 188 -4.85 -10.26 7.32
CA PHE A 188 -5.34 -10.53 8.67
C PHE A 188 -4.17 -10.67 9.65
N ARG A 189 -3.20 -11.54 9.32
CA ARG A 189 -2.01 -11.74 10.14
C ARG A 189 -1.24 -10.44 10.33
N SER A 190 -1.03 -9.69 9.27
CA SER A 190 -0.21 -8.47 9.29
C SER A 190 -0.85 -7.32 10.09
N ILE A 191 -2.18 -7.24 10.16
CA ILE A 191 -2.91 -6.16 10.85
C ILE A 191 -3.31 -6.58 12.27
N PHE A 192 -3.94 -7.75 12.44
CA PHE A 192 -4.52 -8.14 13.71
C PHE A 192 -3.60 -8.96 14.59
N LEU A 193 -2.63 -9.71 14.01
CA LEU A 193 -1.75 -10.58 14.80
C LEU A 193 -0.34 -9.99 14.99
N GLU A 194 0.16 -9.24 14.01
CA GLU A 194 1.50 -8.63 14.08
C GLU A 194 1.43 -7.13 14.40
N GLY A 195 0.41 -6.42 13.90
CA GLY A 195 0.08 -5.07 14.29
C GLY A 195 0.62 -3.97 13.38
N LEU A 196 0.35 -2.73 13.78
CA LEU A 196 0.59 -1.51 13.01
C LEU A 196 1.64 -0.62 13.68
N GLY A 197 2.36 0.16 12.87
CA GLY A 197 3.31 1.14 13.37
C GLY A 197 3.70 2.17 12.33
N ARG A 198 4.37 3.23 12.78
CA ARG A 198 4.74 4.34 11.91
C ARG A 198 6.07 4.97 12.34
N PRO A 199 6.99 5.30 11.41
CA PRO A 199 8.12 6.15 11.70
C PRO A 199 7.67 7.57 12.08
N ALA A 200 8.26 8.19 13.10
CA ALA A 200 7.93 9.56 13.50
C ALA A 200 8.12 10.56 12.32
N ALA A 201 9.21 10.42 11.56
CA ALA A 201 9.46 11.23 10.36
C ALA A 201 8.72 10.73 9.11
N GLY A 202 7.72 9.85 9.27
CA GLY A 202 6.92 9.34 8.18
C GLY A 202 7.67 8.48 7.18
N VAL A 203 7.08 8.30 6.00
CA VAL A 203 7.62 7.45 4.91
C VAL A 203 8.98 7.95 4.38
N ARG A 204 9.23 9.24 4.46
CA ARG A 204 10.50 9.84 4.00
C ARG A 204 11.72 9.28 4.70
N LEU A 205 11.60 8.86 5.97
CA LEU A 205 12.72 8.23 6.69
C LEU A 205 13.11 6.91 6.02
N ILE A 206 12.14 6.07 5.70
CA ILE A 206 12.34 4.79 5.02
C ILE A 206 12.99 5.03 3.65
N LEU A 207 12.41 5.91 2.84
CA LEU A 207 12.93 6.24 1.50
C LEU A 207 14.35 6.80 1.56
N LYS A 208 14.64 7.69 2.51
CA LYS A 208 15.99 8.22 2.74
C LYS A 208 17.01 7.11 3.02
N HIS A 209 16.65 6.15 3.87
CA HIS A 209 17.52 5.02 4.18
C HIS A 209 17.71 4.10 2.97
N LEU A 210 16.63 3.78 2.22
CA LEU A 210 16.72 2.96 1.01
C LEU A 210 17.63 3.60 -0.03
N VAL A 211 17.42 4.88 -0.37
CA VAL A 211 18.25 5.58 -1.38
C VAL A 211 19.71 5.70 -0.93
N ARG A 212 19.94 6.07 0.34
CA ARG A 212 21.31 6.17 0.86
C ARG A 212 22.03 4.82 0.77
N LYS A 213 21.38 3.74 1.15
CA LYS A 213 21.92 2.38 1.07
C LYS A 213 22.22 1.99 -0.38
N PHE A 214 21.27 2.20 -1.29
CA PHE A 214 21.45 1.88 -2.71
C PHE A 214 22.65 2.59 -3.32
N ARG A 215 22.75 3.91 -3.11
CA ARG A 215 23.89 4.70 -3.59
C ARG A 215 25.22 4.32 -2.95
N ALA A 216 25.23 4.01 -1.66
CA ALA A 216 26.42 3.57 -0.94
C ALA A 216 26.97 2.23 -1.46
N LEU A 217 26.13 1.42 -2.09
CA LEU A 217 26.49 0.16 -2.75
C LEU A 217 26.86 0.35 -4.23
N GLY A 218 26.98 1.59 -4.71
CA GLY A 218 27.36 1.89 -6.10
C GLY A 218 26.18 1.87 -7.09
N GLY A 219 24.94 1.77 -6.60
CA GLY A 219 23.74 1.82 -7.46
C GLY A 219 23.49 3.21 -8.05
N GLU A 220 23.10 3.25 -9.32
CA GLU A 220 22.77 4.49 -10.06
C GLU A 220 21.26 4.75 -10.01
N LEU A 221 20.86 5.94 -9.54
CA LEU A 221 19.46 6.39 -9.53
C LEU A 221 19.32 7.61 -10.42
N LYS A 222 18.61 7.44 -11.54
CA LYS A 222 18.25 8.50 -12.48
C LYS A 222 16.82 8.97 -12.22
N LEU A 223 16.66 10.25 -11.86
CA LEU A 223 15.36 10.91 -11.74
C LEU A 223 15.04 11.63 -13.05
N ARG A 224 13.77 11.89 -13.33
CA ARG A 224 13.28 12.47 -14.61
C ARG A 224 13.76 11.64 -15.80
N ALA A 225 13.80 10.34 -15.62
CA ALA A 225 14.23 9.34 -16.57
C ALA A 225 13.09 8.34 -16.84
N GLY A 226 11.98 8.87 -17.32
CA GLY A 226 10.80 8.07 -17.71
C GLY A 226 11.15 7.11 -18.85
N VAL A 227 10.74 5.85 -18.72
CA VAL A 227 10.88 4.86 -19.79
C VAL A 227 9.74 5.06 -20.78
N LYS A 228 10.10 5.34 -22.03
CA LYS A 228 9.19 5.52 -23.18
C LYS A 228 8.86 4.20 -23.84
N ARG A 229 9.84 3.32 -24.00
CA ARG A 229 9.71 2.08 -24.75
C ARG A 229 10.75 1.04 -24.35
N LEU A 230 10.36 -0.24 -24.41
CA LEU A 230 11.23 -1.40 -24.29
C LEU A 230 11.35 -2.03 -25.67
N VAL A 231 12.55 -2.02 -26.23
CA VAL A 231 12.81 -2.65 -27.55
C VAL A 231 12.94 -4.13 -27.38
N VAL A 232 12.06 -4.89 -28.03
CA VAL A 232 11.97 -6.33 -27.90
C VAL A 232 12.48 -7.02 -29.16
N GLU A 233 13.46 -7.90 -28.99
CA GLU A 233 13.98 -8.73 -30.07
C GLU A 233 14.13 -10.18 -29.59
N LYS A 234 13.62 -11.13 -30.36
CA LYS A 234 13.73 -12.58 -30.08
C LYS A 234 13.31 -12.98 -28.66
N GLY A 235 12.18 -12.41 -28.17
CA GLY A 235 11.64 -12.73 -26.85
C GLY A 235 12.36 -12.09 -25.67
N ARG A 236 13.20 -11.07 -25.91
CA ARG A 236 13.96 -10.37 -24.85
C ARG A 236 13.94 -8.87 -25.06
N VAL A 237 13.98 -8.12 -23.97
CA VAL A 237 14.25 -6.67 -24.01
C VAL A 237 15.74 -6.48 -24.28
N THR A 238 16.07 -5.84 -25.39
CA THR A 238 17.46 -5.53 -25.78
C THR A 238 17.88 -4.12 -25.39
N ARG A 239 16.94 -3.16 -25.43
CA ARG A 239 17.19 -1.75 -25.06
C ARG A 239 16.01 -1.16 -24.32
N VAL A 240 16.31 -0.25 -23.38
CA VAL A 240 15.36 0.60 -22.68
C VAL A 240 15.53 2.01 -23.22
N VAL A 241 14.49 2.54 -23.87
CA VAL A 241 14.49 3.90 -24.44
C VAL A 241 13.76 4.84 -23.49
N LEU A 242 14.44 5.91 -23.09
CA LEU A 242 13.89 6.93 -22.21
C LEU A 242 13.07 7.98 -22.98
N GLU A 243 12.31 8.81 -22.27
CA GLU A 243 11.54 9.91 -22.85
C GLU A 243 12.40 10.98 -23.55
N ASN A 244 13.67 11.10 -23.17
CA ASN A 244 14.68 11.97 -23.80
C ASN A 244 15.45 11.28 -24.94
N ASP A 245 14.97 10.10 -25.39
CA ASP A 245 15.58 9.27 -26.43
C ASP A 245 16.98 8.69 -26.06
N GLU A 246 17.42 8.78 -24.81
CA GLU A 246 18.59 8.04 -24.31
C GLU A 246 18.28 6.54 -24.32
N GLU A 247 19.19 5.74 -24.84
CA GLU A 247 19.06 4.27 -24.88
C GLU A 247 20.00 3.63 -23.84
N LEU A 248 19.47 2.69 -23.09
CA LEU A 248 20.19 1.94 -22.08
C LEU A 248 20.08 0.44 -22.34
N GLU A 249 21.13 -0.30 -22.02
CA GLU A 249 21.18 -1.74 -22.15
C GLU A 249 21.36 -2.42 -20.79
N GLY A 250 20.60 -3.49 -20.55
CA GLY A 250 20.65 -4.30 -19.34
C GLY A 250 20.39 -5.78 -19.63
N HIS A 251 21.04 -6.66 -18.87
CA HIS A 251 20.79 -8.10 -18.98
C HIS A 251 19.39 -8.48 -18.47
N ASN A 252 18.97 -7.90 -17.37
CA ASN A 252 17.64 -8.08 -16.78
C ASN A 252 16.95 -6.74 -16.62
N ILE A 253 15.61 -6.75 -16.77
CA ILE A 253 14.74 -5.61 -16.53
C ILE A 253 13.72 -5.99 -15.45
N VAL A 254 13.64 -5.20 -14.39
CA VAL A 254 12.64 -5.38 -13.33
C VAL A 254 11.75 -4.14 -13.32
N SER A 255 10.46 -4.31 -13.55
CA SER A 255 9.50 -3.20 -13.56
C SER A 255 8.65 -3.17 -12.30
N SER A 256 8.60 -2.01 -11.66
CA SER A 256 7.66 -1.69 -10.57
C SER A 256 6.55 -0.74 -11.02
N ALA A 257 6.39 -0.54 -12.32
CA ALA A 257 5.44 0.41 -12.90
C ALA A 257 3.99 -0.15 -12.96
N GLY A 258 3.78 -1.43 -12.67
CA GLY A 258 2.53 -2.13 -12.85
C GLY A 258 2.55 -3.03 -14.11
N TRP A 259 1.66 -4.03 -14.13
CA TRP A 259 1.59 -4.99 -15.25
C TRP A 259 1.18 -4.32 -16.56
N CYS A 260 0.02 -3.66 -16.56
CA CYS A 260 -0.53 -3.04 -17.78
C CYS A 260 0.39 -1.94 -18.32
N GLU A 261 0.95 -1.13 -17.44
CA GLU A 261 1.90 -0.07 -17.76
C GLU A 261 3.19 -0.63 -18.36
N THR A 262 3.71 -1.72 -17.79
CA THR A 262 4.92 -2.40 -18.29
C THR A 262 4.70 -3.01 -19.67
N MET A 263 3.57 -3.71 -19.87
CA MET A 263 3.28 -4.32 -21.16
C MET A 263 3.11 -3.27 -22.28
N ARG A 264 2.53 -2.13 -21.98
CA ARG A 264 2.42 -1.02 -22.96
C ARG A 264 3.76 -0.41 -23.37
N MET A 265 4.78 -0.53 -22.55
CA MET A 265 6.13 -0.09 -22.94
C MET A 265 6.81 -1.05 -23.91
N CYS A 266 6.41 -2.32 -23.99
CA CYS A 266 6.96 -3.30 -24.94
C CYS A 266 6.53 -3.00 -26.37
N ASP A 267 7.47 -3.03 -27.33
CA ASP A 267 7.23 -2.69 -28.75
C ASP A 267 7.04 -3.91 -29.66
N ASP A 268 6.87 -5.08 -29.09
CA ASP A 268 6.69 -6.33 -29.83
C ASP A 268 5.28 -6.54 -30.42
N GLY A 269 4.38 -5.60 -30.18
CA GLY A 269 3.02 -5.65 -30.70
C GLY A 269 2.16 -6.78 -30.16
N GLN A 270 2.61 -7.47 -29.12
CA GLN A 270 1.84 -8.57 -28.54
C GLN A 270 0.57 -8.07 -27.87
N PRO A 271 -0.59 -8.72 -28.08
CA PRO A 271 -1.84 -8.34 -27.45
C PRO A 271 -1.91 -8.70 -25.96
N VAL A 272 -0.78 -8.96 -25.31
CA VAL A 272 -0.66 -9.34 -23.88
C VAL A 272 -1.29 -8.30 -22.95
N VAL A 273 -1.39 -7.04 -23.40
CA VAL A 273 -2.06 -5.94 -22.66
C VAL A 273 -3.57 -6.20 -22.51
N THR A 274 -4.19 -6.93 -23.43
CA THR A 274 -5.65 -7.10 -23.45
C THR A 274 -6.15 -8.26 -22.59
N SER A 275 -5.27 -9.09 -22.05
CA SER A 275 -5.66 -10.24 -21.22
C SER A 275 -5.96 -9.89 -19.78
N ARG A 276 -5.47 -8.75 -19.27
CA ARG A 276 -5.67 -8.31 -17.90
C ARG A 276 -6.21 -6.89 -17.84
N ALA A 277 -7.26 -6.69 -17.05
CA ALA A 277 -7.80 -5.38 -16.81
C ALA A 277 -6.92 -4.60 -15.81
N PRO A 278 -6.67 -3.29 -16.01
CA PRO A 278 -6.03 -2.46 -15.01
C PRO A 278 -6.90 -2.36 -13.76
N GLY A 279 -6.27 -2.08 -12.62
CA GLY A 279 -6.98 -1.83 -11.37
C GLY A 279 -7.98 -0.68 -11.50
N GLN A 280 -9.08 -0.77 -10.75
CA GLN A 280 -10.16 0.22 -10.74
C GLN A 280 -10.29 0.94 -9.39
N LEU A 281 -9.76 0.33 -8.32
CA LEU A 281 -9.94 0.84 -6.97
C LEU A 281 -8.86 1.88 -6.64
N THR A 282 -9.33 3.06 -6.31
CA THR A 282 -8.52 4.24 -6.03
C THR A 282 -9.14 5.03 -4.88
N PHE A 283 -8.44 6.02 -4.37
CA PHE A 283 -8.86 6.79 -3.20
C PHE A 283 -8.82 8.30 -3.43
N CYS A 284 -9.69 8.97 -2.66
CA CYS A 284 -9.45 10.33 -2.22
C CYS A 284 -8.94 10.28 -0.77
N GLU A 285 -8.04 11.17 -0.42
CA GLU A 285 -7.58 11.32 0.95
C GLU A 285 -7.59 12.80 1.33
N THR A 286 -8.33 13.12 2.40
CA THR A 286 -8.32 14.45 3.01
C THR A 286 -7.26 14.50 4.11
N ILE A 287 -6.61 15.64 4.26
CA ILE A 287 -5.64 15.90 5.32
C ILE A 287 -6.05 17.20 6.00
N ALA A 288 -6.36 17.15 7.29
CA ALA A 288 -6.59 18.29 8.15
C ALA A 288 -5.40 18.47 9.08
N THR A 289 -4.79 19.65 9.08
CA THR A 289 -3.79 20.04 10.08
C THR A 289 -4.50 20.83 11.19
N LEU A 290 -4.23 20.49 12.44
CA LEU A 290 -4.93 21.02 13.63
C LEU A 290 -4.01 21.89 14.47
N ASP A 291 -4.58 22.83 15.20
CA ASP A 291 -3.92 23.65 16.23
C ASP A 291 -3.94 23.00 17.63
N ALA A 292 -4.45 21.76 17.72
CA ALA A 292 -4.52 20.97 18.96
C ALA A 292 -4.14 19.50 18.67
N MET A 293 -3.65 18.81 19.69
CA MET A 293 -3.40 17.37 19.60
C MET A 293 -4.73 16.63 19.38
N PRO A 294 -4.80 15.65 18.45
CA PRO A 294 -6.00 14.85 18.26
C PRO A 294 -6.51 14.19 19.53
N ALA A 295 -5.62 13.71 20.41
CA ALA A 295 -5.99 13.11 21.69
C ALA A 295 -6.69 14.10 22.63
N ASP A 296 -6.31 15.38 22.63
CA ASP A 296 -6.96 16.42 23.44
C ASP A 296 -8.39 16.73 22.98
N LEU A 297 -8.71 16.35 21.74
CA LEU A 297 -10.05 16.45 21.15
C LEU A 297 -10.86 15.15 21.29
N GLY A 298 -10.33 14.17 22.00
CA GLY A 298 -10.96 12.86 22.18
C GLY A 298 -10.66 11.83 21.07
N HIS A 299 -9.77 12.16 20.13
CA HIS A 299 -9.27 11.21 19.13
C HIS A 299 -8.11 10.41 19.70
N ASP A 300 -8.40 9.39 20.51
CA ASP A 300 -7.42 8.54 21.17
C ASP A 300 -7.01 7.32 20.34
N ARG A 301 -7.68 7.07 19.20
CA ARG A 301 -7.38 5.95 18.30
C ARG A 301 -6.34 6.36 17.25
N THR A 302 -5.48 5.39 16.93
CA THR A 302 -4.52 5.53 15.83
C THR A 302 -5.23 5.53 14.49
N ILE A 303 -6.08 4.49 14.29
CA ILE A 303 -6.89 4.32 13.08
C ILE A 303 -8.29 3.90 13.49
N THR A 304 -9.30 4.55 12.92
CA THR A 304 -10.70 4.15 12.96
C THR A 304 -11.15 3.74 11.55
N PHE A 305 -11.47 2.47 11.37
CA PHE A 305 -12.16 1.97 10.19
C PHE A 305 -13.65 2.08 10.43
N PHE A 306 -14.37 2.77 9.58
CA PHE A 306 -15.80 2.96 9.78
C PHE A 306 -16.62 2.51 8.58
N ASN A 307 -17.85 2.08 8.86
CA ASN A 307 -18.90 1.84 7.89
C ASN A 307 -20.23 2.30 8.48
N ASP A 308 -21.09 2.94 7.68
CA ASP A 308 -22.36 3.53 8.17
C ASP A 308 -23.56 2.56 8.08
N HIS A 309 -23.32 1.34 7.66
CA HIS A 309 -24.28 0.23 7.61
C HIS A 309 -23.64 -1.04 8.17
N ASP A 310 -24.44 -2.04 8.53
CA ASP A 310 -23.93 -3.33 9.00
C ASP A 310 -23.41 -4.22 7.85
N ARG A 311 -23.65 -3.85 6.61
CA ARG A 311 -23.07 -4.46 5.42
C ARG A 311 -22.00 -3.55 4.82
N PHE A 312 -20.79 -4.03 4.70
CA PHE A 312 -19.69 -3.35 4.07
C PHE A 312 -19.69 -3.57 2.55
N VAL A 313 -19.56 -2.49 1.79
CA VAL A 313 -19.53 -2.54 0.33
C VAL A 313 -18.17 -2.03 -0.16
N TRP A 314 -17.41 -2.90 -0.80
CA TRP A 314 -16.13 -2.61 -1.38
C TRP A 314 -16.20 -2.71 -2.90
N GLN A 315 -16.40 -1.57 -3.55
CA GLN A 315 -16.48 -1.46 -5.01
C GLN A 315 -16.22 -0.02 -5.46
N LYS A 316 -15.88 0.16 -6.73
CA LYS A 316 -15.80 1.48 -7.35
C LYS A 316 -17.12 2.21 -7.15
N PRO A 317 -17.13 3.40 -6.51
CA PRO A 317 -18.37 4.12 -6.28
C PRO A 317 -18.96 4.69 -7.58
N ASP A 318 -20.29 4.84 -7.65
CA ASP A 318 -20.97 5.53 -8.75
C ASP A 318 -20.73 7.05 -8.70
N GLU A 319 -20.64 7.63 -7.49
CA GLU A 319 -20.27 9.02 -7.26
C GLU A 319 -18.75 9.21 -7.25
N MET A 320 -18.29 10.43 -7.08
CA MET A 320 -16.86 10.74 -7.08
C MET A 320 -16.11 10.10 -5.92
N CYS A 321 -16.76 9.93 -4.74
CA CYS A 321 -16.25 9.19 -3.59
C CYS A 321 -17.36 8.43 -2.88
N ASP A 322 -17.00 7.33 -2.21
CA ASP A 322 -17.86 6.66 -1.24
C ASP A 322 -17.64 7.26 0.15
N VAL A 323 -18.67 7.84 0.74
CA VAL A 323 -18.64 8.42 2.10
C VAL A 323 -19.32 7.53 3.15
N ARG A 324 -19.78 6.33 2.75
CA ARG A 324 -20.42 5.36 3.66
C ARG A 324 -19.38 4.63 4.50
N SER A 325 -18.18 4.45 3.99
CA SER A 325 -17.08 3.80 4.67
C SER A 325 -15.78 4.55 4.46
N GLY A 326 -14.82 4.35 5.36
CA GLY A 326 -13.52 5.00 5.26
C GLY A 326 -12.55 4.63 6.35
N VAL A 327 -11.37 5.22 6.24
CA VAL A 327 -10.29 5.10 7.21
C VAL A 327 -9.94 6.47 7.76
N ILE A 328 -10.07 6.66 9.05
CA ILE A 328 -9.64 7.86 9.75
C ILE A 328 -8.33 7.52 10.46
N CYS A 329 -7.26 8.24 10.14
CA CYS A 329 -5.95 8.05 10.75
C CYS A 329 -5.53 9.32 11.50
N SER A 330 -5.10 9.16 12.76
CA SER A 330 -4.43 10.18 13.56
C SER A 330 -2.94 9.85 13.66
N PRO A 331 -2.07 10.42 12.79
CA PRO A 331 -0.63 10.14 12.81
C PRO A 331 0.06 10.45 14.14
N ASN A 332 -0.54 11.29 14.99
CA ASN A 332 -0.04 11.63 16.33
C ASN A 332 -0.24 10.51 17.37
N ASN A 333 -1.14 9.53 17.09
CA ASN A 333 -1.51 8.50 18.04
C ASN A 333 -0.72 7.20 17.82
N PHE A 334 0.60 7.32 17.72
CA PHE A 334 1.56 6.22 17.81
C PHE A 334 2.47 6.46 19.01
N ALA A 335 3.09 5.40 19.54
CA ALA A 335 3.92 5.47 20.74
C ALA A 335 5.32 6.05 20.42
N TYR A 336 5.36 7.30 19.99
CA TYR A 336 6.60 8.02 19.75
C TYR A 336 7.29 8.45 21.04
N ASP A 337 8.62 8.57 21.03
CA ASP A 337 9.41 9.08 22.15
C ASP A 337 9.15 10.59 22.40
N SER A 338 8.68 11.31 21.38
CA SER A 338 8.33 12.74 21.46
C SER A 338 7.18 13.06 20.51
N PRO A 339 6.35 14.10 20.83
CA PRO A 339 5.27 14.52 19.94
C PRO A 339 5.76 14.89 18.53
N LEU A 340 4.91 14.74 17.53
CA LEU A 340 5.16 15.22 16.18
C LEU A 340 5.05 16.75 16.12
N ASP A 341 5.75 17.37 15.16
CA ASP A 341 5.71 18.83 14.94
C ASP A 341 4.34 19.33 14.49
N ASP A 342 3.63 18.54 13.68
CA ASP A 342 2.30 18.87 13.18
C ASP A 342 1.25 17.88 13.73
N ASN A 343 0.08 18.42 14.08
CA ASN A 343 -1.08 17.64 14.46
C ASN A 343 -1.98 17.44 13.24
N SER A 344 -2.38 16.20 12.97
CA SER A 344 -3.19 15.95 11.77
C SER A 344 -4.19 14.81 11.93
N ILE A 345 -5.28 14.93 11.16
CA ILE A 345 -6.23 13.87 10.90
C ILE A 345 -6.32 13.67 9.40
N ARG A 346 -6.28 12.41 8.98
CA ARG A 346 -6.36 12.00 7.57
C ARG A 346 -7.55 11.08 7.40
N ILE A 347 -8.30 11.27 6.30
CA ILE A 347 -9.45 10.42 6.00
C ILE A 347 -9.32 9.93 4.58
N THR A 348 -9.35 8.61 4.41
CA THR A 348 -9.33 7.95 3.10
C THR A 348 -10.69 7.38 2.78
N ALA A 349 -11.20 7.68 1.60
CA ALA A 349 -12.45 7.16 1.05
C ALA A 349 -12.22 6.60 -0.35
N LEU A 350 -12.93 5.53 -0.72
CA LEU A 350 -12.93 5.02 -2.09
C LEU A 350 -13.39 6.12 -3.07
N ALA A 351 -12.79 6.14 -4.26
CA ALA A 351 -13.07 7.14 -5.27
C ALA A 351 -13.24 6.55 -6.67
N ASN A 352 -13.94 7.30 -7.53
CA ASN A 352 -14.16 6.95 -8.91
C ASN A 352 -13.27 7.81 -9.82
N PHE A 353 -12.21 7.23 -10.37
CA PHE A 353 -11.29 7.92 -11.27
C PHE A 353 -11.99 8.53 -12.47
N ASP A 354 -12.96 7.83 -13.08
CA ASP A 354 -13.63 8.32 -14.29
C ASP A 354 -14.35 9.64 -14.06
N ARG A 355 -15.00 9.80 -12.90
CA ARG A 355 -15.66 11.05 -12.52
C ARG A 355 -14.67 12.20 -12.31
N TRP A 356 -13.51 11.91 -11.68
CA TRP A 356 -12.49 12.94 -11.44
C TRP A 356 -11.77 13.38 -12.72
N ARG A 357 -11.50 12.47 -13.65
CA ARG A 357 -10.79 12.79 -14.90
C ARG A 357 -11.60 13.59 -15.91
N GLU A 358 -12.93 13.54 -15.82
CA GLU A 358 -13.84 14.27 -16.73
C GLU A 358 -13.92 15.77 -16.41
N LEU A 359 -13.41 16.22 -15.25
CA LEU A 359 -13.49 17.61 -14.82
C LEU A 359 -12.41 18.47 -15.49
N ASP A 360 -12.82 19.67 -15.92
CA ASP A 360 -11.87 20.73 -16.24
C ASP A 360 -11.26 21.32 -14.93
N GLU A 361 -10.24 22.14 -15.07
CA GLU A 361 -9.52 22.68 -13.89
C GLU A 361 -10.41 23.51 -12.93
N PRO A 362 -11.31 24.39 -13.38
CA PRO A 362 -12.24 25.08 -12.49
C PRO A 362 -13.18 24.14 -11.73
N ALA A 363 -13.82 23.20 -12.44
CA ALA A 363 -14.72 22.21 -11.84
C ALA A 363 -13.96 21.28 -10.89
N TYR A 364 -12.75 20.87 -11.24
CA TYR A 364 -11.91 20.05 -10.40
C TYR A 364 -11.62 20.72 -9.05
N ARG A 365 -11.27 22.01 -9.04
CA ARG A 365 -11.01 22.75 -7.80
C ARG A 365 -12.25 22.86 -6.92
N LEU A 366 -13.41 23.11 -7.54
CA LEU A 366 -14.67 23.20 -6.82
C LEU A 366 -15.09 21.87 -6.21
N GLU A 367 -15.06 20.80 -7.02
CA GLU A 367 -15.42 19.45 -6.55
C GLU A 367 -14.45 18.94 -5.50
N LYS A 368 -13.15 19.26 -5.59
CA LYS A 368 -12.15 18.91 -4.57
C LYS A 368 -12.53 19.50 -3.20
N LEU A 369 -12.95 20.75 -3.14
CA LEU A 369 -13.42 21.39 -1.88
C LEU A 369 -14.71 20.75 -1.39
N ARG A 370 -15.69 20.56 -2.29
CA ARG A 370 -16.98 19.96 -1.94
C ARG A 370 -16.82 18.55 -1.38
N TRP A 371 -15.97 17.73 -1.98
CA TRP A 371 -15.75 16.36 -1.51
C TRP A 371 -14.87 16.29 -0.28
N TYR A 372 -13.97 17.25 -0.10
CA TYR A 372 -13.28 17.41 1.18
C TYR A 372 -14.29 17.56 2.33
N ASP A 373 -15.27 18.48 2.18
CA ASP A 373 -16.29 18.72 3.18
C ASP A 373 -17.18 17.47 3.39
N ARG A 374 -17.65 16.84 2.31
CA ARG A 374 -18.51 15.64 2.39
C ARG A 374 -17.81 14.46 3.09
N ILE A 375 -16.55 14.21 2.77
CA ILE A 375 -15.76 13.14 3.41
C ILE A 375 -15.57 13.45 4.90
N THR A 376 -15.23 14.70 5.22
CA THR A 376 -15.03 15.12 6.61
C THR A 376 -16.35 15.07 7.41
N GLU A 377 -17.47 15.52 6.83
CA GLU A 377 -18.79 15.45 7.44
C GLU A 377 -19.20 14.00 7.75
N SER A 378 -18.90 13.08 6.84
CA SER A 378 -19.16 11.66 7.08
C SER A 378 -18.33 11.13 8.27
N ALA A 379 -17.03 11.42 8.29
CA ALA A 379 -16.11 10.90 9.30
C ALA A 379 -16.44 11.38 10.73
N VAL A 380 -16.85 12.64 10.92
CA VAL A 380 -17.20 13.18 12.25
C VAL A 380 -18.47 12.57 12.87
N ARG A 381 -19.14 11.67 12.17
CA ARG A 381 -20.18 10.81 12.75
C ARG A 381 -19.62 9.69 13.61
N PHE A 382 -18.35 9.32 13.39
CA PHE A 382 -17.70 8.17 14.01
C PHE A 382 -16.61 8.56 15.00
N VAL A 383 -16.10 9.79 14.89
CA VAL A 383 -15.06 10.34 15.75
C VAL A 383 -15.47 11.73 16.25
N PRO A 384 -14.91 12.26 17.34
CA PRO A 384 -15.16 13.61 17.80
C PRO A 384 -14.93 14.67 16.71
N ASP A 385 -15.79 15.70 16.67
CA ASP A 385 -15.70 16.74 15.66
C ASP A 385 -14.50 17.68 15.91
N TYR A 386 -13.54 17.64 15.01
CA TYR A 386 -12.28 18.41 15.06
C TYR A 386 -12.30 19.65 14.14
N ARG A 387 -13.34 19.84 13.33
CA ARG A 387 -13.39 20.85 12.24
C ARG A 387 -13.12 22.27 12.72
N ALA A 388 -13.54 22.61 13.93
CA ALA A 388 -13.30 23.94 14.54
C ALA A 388 -11.81 24.20 14.87
N ARG A 389 -10.96 23.19 14.82
CA ARG A 389 -9.53 23.26 15.16
C ARG A 389 -8.63 23.13 13.93
N VAL A 390 -9.20 23.11 12.73
CA VAL A 390 -8.47 22.98 11.46
C VAL A 390 -7.84 24.33 11.10
N ILE A 391 -6.52 24.34 10.88
CA ILE A 391 -5.74 25.50 10.48
C ILE A 391 -5.19 25.40 9.05
N ASP A 392 -5.14 24.20 8.48
CA ASP A 392 -4.72 23.98 7.09
C ASP A 392 -5.32 22.68 6.56
N THR A 393 -5.53 22.61 5.24
CA THR A 393 -6.11 21.43 4.58
C THR A 393 -5.41 21.10 3.29
N ASP A 394 -5.37 19.81 2.96
CA ASP A 394 -5.05 19.32 1.61
C ASP A 394 -5.88 18.08 1.28
N MET A 395 -5.90 17.70 0.03
CA MET A 395 -6.61 16.51 -0.43
C MET A 395 -5.92 15.90 -1.66
N PHE A 396 -5.76 14.59 -1.67
CA PHE A 396 -5.42 13.84 -2.87
C PHE A 396 -6.67 13.33 -3.56
N THR A 397 -6.57 13.20 -4.86
CA THR A 397 -7.63 12.64 -5.71
C THR A 397 -7.02 11.59 -6.63
N PRO A 398 -7.83 10.75 -7.28
CA PRO A 398 -7.34 9.76 -8.24
C PRO A 398 -6.44 10.34 -9.35
N THR A 399 -6.77 11.54 -9.84
CA THR A 399 -5.95 12.22 -10.86
C THR A 399 -4.57 12.65 -10.32
N THR A 400 -4.49 12.99 -9.04
CA THR A 400 -3.22 13.23 -8.35
C THR A 400 -2.39 11.94 -8.31
N ILE A 401 -3.02 10.81 -7.99
CA ILE A 401 -2.35 9.50 -7.92
C ILE A 401 -1.81 9.13 -9.32
N VAL A 402 -2.62 9.23 -10.37
CA VAL A 402 -2.17 8.99 -11.76
C VAL A 402 -0.97 9.86 -12.11
N ARG A 403 -1.05 11.15 -11.80
CA ARG A 403 0.02 12.10 -12.12
C ARG A 403 1.37 11.71 -11.54
N TYR A 404 1.38 11.24 -10.29
CA TYR A 404 2.63 11.00 -9.55
C TYR A 404 3.08 9.53 -9.53
N SER A 405 2.18 8.56 -9.71
CA SER A 405 2.55 7.14 -9.77
C SER A 405 2.62 6.58 -11.18
N GLY A 406 1.77 7.09 -12.07
CA GLY A 406 1.60 6.58 -13.43
C GLY A 406 0.68 5.37 -13.55
N HIS A 407 0.12 4.92 -12.44
CA HIS A 407 -0.81 3.79 -12.46
C HIS A 407 -2.13 4.18 -13.12
N ASP A 408 -2.60 3.31 -14.00
CA ASP A 408 -3.90 3.43 -14.65
C ASP A 408 -5.01 3.59 -13.61
N ASN A 409 -5.97 4.46 -13.90
CA ASN A 409 -7.11 4.77 -13.05
C ASN A 409 -6.72 5.26 -11.62
N GLY A 410 -5.45 5.55 -11.39
CA GLY A 410 -4.94 5.83 -10.05
C GLY A 410 -5.04 4.62 -9.11
N ALA A 411 -5.02 3.40 -9.65
CA ALA A 411 -5.16 2.17 -8.88
C ALA A 411 -4.06 2.05 -7.82
N VAL A 412 -4.47 1.85 -6.56
CA VAL A 412 -3.53 1.81 -5.42
C VAL A 412 -2.99 0.41 -5.18
N TYR A 413 -3.80 -0.61 -5.49
CA TYR A 413 -3.43 -2.02 -5.28
C TYR A 413 -3.13 -2.76 -6.57
N GLY A 414 -2.93 -2.04 -7.69
CA GLY A 414 -2.64 -2.61 -9.00
C GLY A 414 -3.82 -3.38 -9.61
N ALA A 415 -3.52 -4.26 -10.55
CA ALA A 415 -4.51 -5.10 -11.23
C ALA A 415 -5.13 -6.15 -10.28
N PRO A 416 -6.41 -6.53 -10.47
CA PRO A 416 -7.05 -7.59 -9.68
C PRO A 416 -6.36 -8.96 -9.81
N GLU A 417 -5.85 -9.25 -11.02
CA GLU A 417 -5.08 -10.47 -11.28
C GLU A 417 -3.60 -10.23 -10.98
N LYS A 418 -3.03 -11.04 -10.08
CA LYS A 418 -1.64 -10.93 -9.64
C LYS A 418 -0.73 -11.88 -10.41
N GLN A 419 0.52 -11.44 -10.62
CA GLN A 419 1.58 -12.25 -11.25
C GLN A 419 2.58 -12.69 -10.18
N MET A 420 2.23 -13.71 -9.41
CA MET A 420 2.95 -14.10 -8.20
C MET A 420 4.44 -14.41 -8.42
N ASP A 421 4.79 -15.03 -9.55
CA ASP A 421 6.17 -15.31 -9.92
C ASP A 421 6.89 -14.14 -10.60
N GLY A 422 6.18 -13.03 -10.87
CA GLY A 422 6.71 -11.84 -11.53
C GLY A 422 7.12 -11.99 -13.00
N ARG A 423 6.93 -13.17 -13.61
CA ARG A 423 7.35 -13.42 -15.01
C ARG A 423 6.42 -12.73 -15.99
N THR A 424 6.99 -12.23 -17.06
CA THR A 424 6.25 -11.78 -18.23
C THR A 424 6.39 -12.81 -19.37
N HIS A 425 5.92 -12.44 -20.56
CA HIS A 425 6.14 -13.24 -21.78
C HIS A 425 7.58 -13.12 -22.33
N LEU A 426 8.40 -12.25 -21.73
CA LEU A 426 9.79 -12.02 -22.13
C LEU A 426 10.76 -12.65 -21.13
N ASP A 427 11.85 -13.23 -21.62
CA ASP A 427 12.81 -14.00 -20.83
C ASP A 427 13.53 -13.20 -19.75
N ASN A 428 13.67 -11.88 -19.96
CA ASN A 428 14.46 -11.00 -19.08
C ASN A 428 13.69 -9.80 -18.54
N LEU A 429 12.34 -9.80 -18.65
CA LEU A 429 11.48 -8.77 -18.09
C LEU A 429 10.62 -9.35 -16.98
N PHE A 430 10.72 -8.76 -15.80
CA PHE A 430 10.01 -9.20 -14.59
C PHE A 430 9.26 -8.04 -13.96
N VAL A 431 8.10 -8.31 -13.33
CA VAL A 431 7.34 -7.31 -12.58
C VAL A 431 7.48 -7.52 -11.08
N CYS A 432 7.52 -6.43 -10.32
CA CYS A 432 7.49 -6.43 -8.85
C CYS A 432 6.51 -5.38 -8.33
N GLY A 433 6.25 -5.40 -7.03
CA GLY A 433 5.32 -4.46 -6.38
C GLY A 433 3.90 -5.01 -6.32
N THR A 434 2.92 -4.12 -6.44
CA THR A 434 1.50 -4.44 -6.22
C THR A 434 0.96 -5.52 -7.16
N ASP A 435 1.40 -5.55 -8.40
CA ASP A 435 0.93 -6.52 -9.40
C ASP A 435 1.57 -7.89 -9.28
N GLN A 436 2.68 -7.99 -8.53
CA GLN A 436 3.22 -9.28 -8.13
C GLN A 436 2.43 -9.89 -6.95
N GLY A 437 1.66 -9.08 -6.21
CA GLY A 437 0.72 -9.56 -5.20
C GLY A 437 1.02 -9.14 -3.76
N PHE A 438 2.19 -8.56 -3.50
CA PHE A 438 2.52 -8.04 -2.19
C PHE A 438 2.20 -6.54 -2.11
N VAL A 439 1.25 -6.19 -1.24
CA VAL A 439 0.75 -4.83 -1.07
C VAL A 439 1.26 -4.18 0.23
N GLY A 440 1.10 -2.86 0.33
CA GLY A 440 1.63 -2.06 1.43
C GLY A 440 3.14 -1.89 1.36
N ILE A 441 3.73 -1.16 2.30
CA ILE A 441 5.16 -0.81 2.27
C ILE A 441 6.03 -2.06 2.49
N ILE A 442 5.73 -2.83 3.54
CA ILE A 442 6.48 -4.06 3.87
C ILE A 442 6.34 -5.10 2.74
N GLY A 443 5.11 -5.29 2.22
CA GLY A 443 4.86 -6.17 1.11
C GLY A 443 5.60 -5.75 -0.16
N SER A 444 5.56 -4.46 -0.53
CA SER A 444 6.26 -3.95 -1.71
C SER A 444 7.79 -4.13 -1.61
N ILE A 445 8.38 -3.86 -0.45
CA ILE A 445 9.81 -4.12 -0.22
C ILE A 445 10.11 -5.61 -0.37
N THR A 446 9.28 -6.48 0.22
CA THR A 446 9.41 -7.95 0.12
C THR A 446 9.32 -8.42 -1.33
N SER A 447 8.38 -7.87 -2.11
CA SER A 447 8.23 -8.14 -3.54
C SER A 447 9.51 -7.84 -4.32
N GLY A 448 10.07 -6.63 -4.14
CA GLY A 448 11.31 -6.25 -4.82
C GLY A 448 12.47 -7.20 -4.49
N ILE A 449 12.62 -7.57 -3.22
CA ILE A 449 13.63 -8.54 -2.78
C ILE A 449 13.39 -9.92 -3.39
N ALA A 450 12.14 -10.39 -3.41
CA ALA A 450 11.78 -11.71 -3.94
C ALA A 450 12.08 -11.81 -5.43
N MET A 451 11.70 -10.82 -6.23
CA MET A 451 11.97 -10.80 -7.67
C MET A 451 13.46 -10.71 -7.99
N ALA A 452 14.21 -9.90 -7.24
CA ALA A 452 15.67 -9.86 -7.36
C ALA A 452 16.32 -11.22 -7.08
N ASN A 453 15.91 -11.90 -5.99
CA ASN A 453 16.44 -13.22 -5.63
C ASN A 453 16.06 -14.29 -6.65
N LEU A 454 14.82 -14.28 -7.14
CA LEU A 454 14.26 -15.35 -7.96
C LEU A 454 14.81 -15.31 -9.40
N HIS A 455 14.97 -14.10 -9.96
CA HIS A 455 15.22 -13.94 -11.39
C HIS A 455 16.58 -13.33 -11.73
N CYS A 456 17.13 -12.46 -10.86
CA CYS A 456 18.32 -11.69 -11.23
C CYS A 456 19.60 -12.15 -10.50
N LEU A 457 19.50 -12.93 -9.41
CA LEU A 457 20.66 -13.44 -8.65
C LEU A 457 21.03 -14.88 -9.04
N LYS A 458 20.24 -15.58 -9.80
CA LYS A 458 20.63 -16.91 -10.30
C LYS A 458 21.74 -16.75 -11.33
N PRO A 459 22.81 -17.58 -11.29
CA PRO A 459 23.73 -17.65 -12.41
C PRO A 459 22.95 -18.00 -13.69
N ALA A 460 23.28 -17.31 -14.77
CA ALA A 460 22.72 -17.57 -16.09
C ALA A 460 23.02 -18.98 -16.55
#